data_c88bf476eab05a6be65a6f12157c2c5b
#
_entry.id   c88bf476eab05a6be65a6f12157c2c5b
#
_cell.length_a   1.000
_cell.length_b   1.000
_cell.length_c   1.000
_cell.angle_alpha   90.00
_cell.angle_beta   90.00
_cell.angle_gamma   90.00
#
_symmetry.space_group_name_H-M   'P 1'
#
loop_
_entity.id
_entity.type
_entity.pdbx_description
1 polymer ?
#
loop_
_entity_poly.entity_id
_entity_poly.type
_entity_poly.pdbx_seq_one_letter_code
_entity_poly.pdbx_strand_id
1 'polypeptide(L)'
;MAECRPKNYPKLKDYKPSRFMLPSCHYDAAKADRAVTFIENLRHTKGKWAGKRFWLLPWQEQIIRDVFGIVDEKGNRQFRTAYVEIGKKNGKSELAAAVALYLLFADNEPSAEVYGAAADRQQASIVFDVAHQMVQMTPALLKRCKICLLYTSPSPRDRG
;
A
#
# COMPACT_ATOMS: atom_id res chain seq x y z
N MET A 1 13.22 -20.53 -4.53
CA MET A 1 12.12 -21.13 -3.73
C MET A 1 11.17 -20.02 -3.30
N ALA A 2 9.86 -20.22 -3.44
CA ALA A 2 8.86 -19.25 -2.97
C ALA A 2 8.90 -19.21 -1.44
N GLU A 3 9.09 -18.01 -0.89
CA GLU A 3 9.09 -17.78 0.55
C GLU A 3 7.67 -18.00 1.10
N CYS A 4 7.47 -19.00 1.91
CA CYS A 4 6.17 -19.32 2.52
C CYS A 4 5.93 -18.44 3.75
N ARG A 5 4.65 -18.15 4.01
CA ARG A 5 4.24 -17.47 5.25
C ARG A 5 4.63 -18.30 6.46
N PRO A 6 5.30 -17.73 7.47
CA PRO A 6 5.66 -18.46 8.67
C PRO A 6 4.44 -19.05 9.38
N LYS A 7 4.51 -20.29 9.85
CA LYS A 7 3.38 -21.00 10.49
C LYS A 7 2.75 -20.21 11.65
N ASN A 8 3.56 -19.50 12.41
CA ASN A 8 3.11 -18.74 13.59
C ASN A 8 2.82 -17.27 13.28
N TYR A 9 2.86 -16.85 12.00
CA TYR A 9 2.53 -15.48 11.65
C TYR A 9 1.01 -15.30 11.62
N PRO A 10 0.47 -14.25 12.27
CA PRO A 10 -0.97 -14.01 12.29
C PRO A 10 -1.55 -13.91 10.87
N LYS A 11 -2.69 -14.56 10.66
CA LYS A 11 -3.41 -14.54 9.38
C LYS A 11 -4.88 -14.26 9.63
N LEU A 12 -5.49 -13.47 8.76
CA LEU A 12 -6.94 -13.32 8.73
C LEU A 12 -7.58 -14.66 8.34
N LYS A 13 -8.39 -15.24 9.23
CA LYS A 13 -9.01 -16.56 9.01
C LYS A 13 -10.34 -16.43 8.28
N ASP A 14 -11.22 -15.58 8.78
CA ASP A 14 -12.58 -15.39 8.26
C ASP A 14 -12.80 -13.91 7.94
N TYR A 15 -12.58 -13.55 6.67
CA TYR A 15 -12.90 -12.20 6.22
C TYR A 15 -14.42 -12.02 6.20
N LYS A 16 -14.86 -10.91 6.80
CA LYS A 16 -16.23 -10.44 6.69
C LYS A 16 -16.19 -9.00 6.18
N PRO A 17 -16.98 -8.66 5.14
CA PRO A 17 -17.07 -7.30 4.66
C PRO A 17 -17.45 -6.33 5.77
N SER A 18 -16.97 -5.11 5.65
CA SER A 18 -17.31 -4.03 6.58
C SER A 18 -18.82 -3.89 6.74
N ARG A 19 -19.27 -3.64 7.97
CA ARG A 19 -20.67 -3.29 8.28
C ARG A 19 -21.16 -2.03 7.54
N PHE A 20 -20.26 -1.25 6.99
CA PHE A 20 -20.55 -0.05 6.21
C PHE A 20 -20.73 -0.31 4.71
N MET A 21 -20.67 -1.57 4.28
CA MET A 21 -20.97 -1.93 2.90
C MET A 21 -22.41 -1.56 2.57
N LEU A 22 -22.60 -0.79 1.49
CA LEU A 22 -23.90 -0.36 1.03
C LEU A 22 -24.65 -1.54 0.37
N PRO A 23 -26.01 -1.56 0.42
CA PRO A 23 -26.81 -2.59 -0.23
C PRO A 23 -26.61 -2.67 -1.76
N SER A 24 -26.21 -1.55 -2.38
CA SER A 24 -25.88 -1.46 -3.83
C SER A 24 -24.48 -1.94 -4.16
N CYS A 25 -23.71 -2.35 -3.17
CA CYS A 25 -22.34 -2.83 -3.35
C CYS A 25 -22.23 -4.30 -3.00
N HIS A 26 -21.19 -4.94 -3.53
CA HIS A 26 -20.87 -6.33 -3.25
C HIS A 26 -19.36 -6.51 -3.05
N TYR A 27 -18.98 -7.63 -2.49
CA TYR A 27 -17.58 -7.99 -2.30
C TYR A 27 -17.07 -8.78 -3.52
N ASP A 28 -16.08 -8.21 -4.20
CA ASP A 28 -15.33 -8.84 -5.29
C ASP A 28 -14.03 -9.43 -4.74
N ALA A 29 -14.05 -10.74 -4.49
CA ALA A 29 -12.91 -11.45 -3.94
C ALA A 29 -11.67 -11.38 -4.85
N ALA A 30 -11.85 -11.40 -6.16
CA ALA A 30 -10.74 -11.38 -7.11
C ALA A 30 -9.98 -10.03 -7.04
N LYS A 31 -10.69 -8.92 -6.95
CA LYS A 31 -10.07 -7.60 -6.75
C LYS A 31 -9.35 -7.48 -5.41
N ALA A 32 -9.98 -7.98 -4.34
CA ALA A 32 -9.37 -7.99 -3.01
C ALA A 32 -8.12 -8.87 -2.97
N ASP A 33 -8.17 -10.09 -3.50
CA ASP A 33 -7.04 -11.02 -3.55
C ASP A 33 -5.88 -10.48 -4.38
N ARG A 34 -6.18 -9.76 -5.46
CA ARG A 34 -5.16 -9.08 -6.28
C ARG A 34 -4.38 -8.05 -5.45
N ALA A 35 -5.08 -7.21 -4.69
CA ALA A 35 -4.44 -6.21 -3.84
C ALA A 35 -3.61 -6.85 -2.72
N VAL A 36 -4.17 -7.84 -2.02
CA VAL A 36 -3.48 -8.60 -0.97
C VAL A 36 -2.23 -9.28 -1.53
N THR A 37 -2.36 -10.00 -2.64
CA THR A 37 -1.23 -10.73 -3.25
C THR A 37 -0.13 -9.77 -3.70
N PHE A 38 -0.48 -8.64 -4.31
CA PHE A 38 0.51 -7.64 -4.71
C PHE A 38 1.30 -7.13 -3.50
N ILE A 39 0.61 -6.70 -2.45
CA ILE A 39 1.24 -6.16 -1.24
C ILE A 39 2.11 -7.22 -0.57
N GLU A 40 1.62 -8.45 -0.43
CA GLU A 40 2.38 -9.54 0.20
C GLU A 40 3.59 -10.01 -0.64
N ASN A 41 3.69 -9.62 -1.91
CA ASN A 41 4.89 -9.83 -2.72
C ASN A 41 5.95 -8.72 -2.58
N LEU A 42 5.61 -7.61 -1.96
CA LEU A 42 6.58 -6.59 -1.57
C LEU A 42 7.44 -7.07 -0.40
N ARG A 43 8.45 -6.28 -0.04
CA ARG A 43 9.33 -6.62 1.07
C ARG A 43 9.37 -5.50 2.10
N HIS A 44 9.47 -5.90 3.36
CA HIS A 44 9.72 -4.97 4.46
C HIS A 44 11.05 -4.25 4.26
N THR A 45 11.10 -2.98 4.62
CA THR A 45 12.28 -2.13 4.44
C THR A 45 13.07 -1.91 5.72
N LYS A 46 12.47 -2.17 6.89
CA LYS A 46 13.02 -1.80 8.19
C LYS A 46 12.95 -2.91 9.24
N GLY A 47 13.85 -2.80 10.22
CA GLY A 47 13.87 -3.63 11.42
C GLY A 47 14.21 -5.09 11.12
N LYS A 48 13.81 -5.97 12.03
CA LYS A 48 14.06 -7.43 11.95
C LYS A 48 13.37 -8.11 10.76
N TRP A 49 12.46 -7.43 10.13
CA TRP A 49 11.70 -7.93 8.97
C TRP A 49 12.26 -7.46 7.63
N ALA A 50 13.25 -6.56 7.63
CA ALA A 50 13.84 -6.03 6.41
C ALA A 50 14.23 -7.14 5.43
N GLY A 51 13.84 -6.99 4.17
CA GLY A 51 14.07 -7.97 3.11
C GLY A 51 13.12 -9.17 3.09
N LYS A 52 12.33 -9.41 4.15
CA LYS A 52 11.31 -10.46 4.18
C LYS A 52 10.00 -10.01 3.52
N ARG A 53 9.22 -10.96 3.01
CA ARG A 53 7.92 -10.66 2.40
C ARG A 53 7.01 -9.90 3.36
N PHE A 54 6.24 -8.98 2.78
CA PHE A 54 5.30 -8.14 3.52
C PHE A 54 4.00 -8.92 3.79
N TRP A 55 4.07 -9.89 4.70
CA TRP A 55 2.87 -10.60 5.11
C TRP A 55 1.94 -9.66 5.88
N LEU A 56 0.71 -9.48 5.39
CA LEU A 56 -0.27 -8.61 6.04
C LEU A 56 -0.71 -9.19 7.39
N LEU A 57 -0.78 -8.33 8.40
CA LEU A 57 -1.45 -8.64 9.65
C LEU A 57 -2.97 -8.68 9.44
N PRO A 58 -3.74 -9.39 10.28
CA PRO A 58 -5.20 -9.50 10.11
C PRO A 58 -5.92 -8.17 9.93
N TRP A 59 -5.59 -7.16 10.73
CA TRP A 59 -6.20 -5.84 10.62
C TRP A 59 -5.80 -5.10 9.35
N GLN A 60 -4.58 -5.29 8.86
CA GLN A 60 -4.12 -4.72 7.59
C GLN A 60 -4.84 -5.36 6.42
N GLU A 61 -4.93 -6.69 6.43
CA GLU A 61 -5.63 -7.44 5.39
C GLU A 61 -7.12 -7.09 5.34
N GLN A 62 -7.77 -6.89 6.50
CA GLN A 62 -9.16 -6.43 6.58
C GLN A 62 -9.34 -5.09 5.86
N ILE A 63 -8.48 -4.12 6.13
CA ILE A 63 -8.54 -2.80 5.49
C ILE A 63 -8.35 -2.94 3.97
N ILE A 64 -7.35 -3.69 3.53
CA ILE A 64 -7.07 -3.87 2.10
C ILE A 64 -8.25 -4.55 1.39
N ARG A 65 -8.84 -5.58 1.99
CA ARG A 65 -9.99 -6.27 1.41
C ARG A 65 -11.24 -5.38 1.35
N ASP A 66 -11.50 -4.60 2.38
CA ASP A 66 -12.63 -3.65 2.39
C ASP A 66 -12.45 -2.57 1.32
N VAL A 67 -11.28 -1.94 1.27
CA VAL A 67 -11.04 -0.82 0.35
C VAL A 67 -11.03 -1.25 -1.12
N PHE A 68 -10.42 -2.38 -1.42
CA PHE A 68 -10.22 -2.82 -2.81
C PHE A 68 -11.22 -3.85 -3.30
N GLY A 69 -11.91 -4.54 -2.39
CA GLY A 69 -12.84 -5.60 -2.73
C GLY A 69 -14.31 -5.19 -2.69
N ILE A 70 -14.70 -4.13 -1.96
CA ILE A 70 -16.10 -3.68 -1.94
C ILE A 70 -16.35 -2.70 -3.07
N VAL A 71 -17.17 -3.12 -4.04
CA VAL A 71 -17.40 -2.39 -5.28
C VAL A 71 -18.89 -2.28 -5.59
N ASP A 72 -19.25 -1.28 -6.40
CA ASP A 72 -20.59 -1.12 -6.97
C ASP A 72 -20.80 -2.03 -8.20
N GLU A 73 -21.98 -1.98 -8.79
CA GLU A 73 -22.33 -2.77 -9.99
C GLU A 73 -21.45 -2.46 -11.20
N LYS A 74 -20.87 -1.26 -11.25
CA LYS A 74 -19.95 -0.83 -12.32
C LYS A 74 -18.49 -1.24 -12.02
N GLY A 75 -18.24 -1.83 -10.88
CA GLY A 75 -16.89 -2.24 -10.44
C GLY A 75 -16.05 -1.12 -9.82
N ASN A 76 -16.66 0.04 -9.51
CA ASN A 76 -15.97 1.12 -8.81
C ASN A 76 -15.93 0.84 -7.31
N ARG A 77 -14.84 1.22 -6.67
CA ARG A 77 -14.70 1.07 -5.22
C ARG A 77 -15.72 1.93 -4.47
N GLN A 78 -16.37 1.33 -3.49
CA GLN A 78 -17.24 2.06 -2.57
C GLN A 78 -16.44 3.05 -1.73
N PHE A 79 -15.33 2.59 -1.15
CA PHE A 79 -14.50 3.41 -0.27
C PHE A 79 -13.47 4.20 -1.08
N ARG A 80 -13.67 5.52 -1.12
CA ARG A 80 -12.75 6.48 -1.77
C ARG A 80 -11.84 7.18 -0.78
N THR A 81 -12.19 7.12 0.50
CA THR A 81 -11.43 7.72 1.60
C THR A 81 -11.29 6.69 2.72
N ALA A 82 -10.10 6.54 3.22
CA ALA A 82 -9.80 5.72 4.39
C ALA A 82 -9.05 6.56 5.43
N TYR A 83 -9.58 6.60 6.65
CA TYR A 83 -8.91 7.19 7.79
C TYR A 83 -8.35 6.09 8.67
N VAL A 84 -7.02 6.09 8.87
CA VAL A 84 -6.33 5.05 9.62
C VAL A 84 -5.57 5.68 10.78
N GLU A 85 -6.05 5.46 12.00
CA GLU A 85 -5.42 5.93 13.23
C GLU A 85 -4.80 4.75 13.97
N ILE A 86 -3.49 4.75 14.10
CA ILE A 86 -2.72 3.71 14.78
C ILE A 86 -1.56 4.36 15.54
N GLY A 87 -1.19 3.74 16.67
CA GLY A 87 -0.04 4.18 17.46
C GLY A 87 1.27 4.21 16.65
N LYS A 88 2.26 4.91 17.17
CA LYS A 88 3.60 4.97 16.57
C LYS A 88 4.24 3.56 16.49
N LYS A 89 5.13 3.36 15.52
CA LYS A 89 5.89 2.11 15.28
C LYS A 89 5.06 0.87 14.89
N ASN A 90 3.82 1.05 14.42
CA ASN A 90 2.95 -0.04 13.98
C ASN A 90 2.92 -0.22 12.44
N GLY A 91 3.96 0.19 11.73
CA GLY A 91 4.09 -0.09 10.30
C GLY A 91 3.23 0.76 9.36
N LYS A 92 2.69 1.90 9.81
CA LYS A 92 1.85 2.79 8.99
C LYS A 92 2.50 3.20 7.68
N SER A 93 3.75 3.64 7.73
CA SER A 93 4.48 4.13 6.56
C SER A 93 4.74 3.02 5.54
N GLU A 94 5.03 1.80 6.00
CA GLU A 94 5.21 0.64 5.12
C GLU A 94 3.90 0.23 4.47
N LEU A 95 2.78 0.21 5.22
CA LEU A 95 1.47 -0.08 4.65
C LEU A 95 1.04 1.00 3.65
N ALA A 96 1.22 2.28 3.98
CA ALA A 96 0.91 3.39 3.08
C ALA A 96 1.74 3.32 1.79
N ALA A 97 3.03 3.03 1.88
CA ALA A 97 3.90 2.84 0.73
C ALA A 97 3.45 1.66 -0.14
N ALA A 98 3.09 0.54 0.48
CA ALA A 98 2.60 -0.64 -0.23
C ALA A 98 1.29 -0.38 -0.99
N VAL A 99 0.35 0.35 -0.36
CA VAL A 99 -0.90 0.79 -1.00
C VAL A 99 -0.63 1.74 -2.16
N ALA A 100 0.27 2.71 -1.99
CA ALA A 100 0.66 3.64 -3.04
C ALA A 100 1.25 2.90 -4.26
N LEU A 101 2.12 1.91 -4.03
CA LEU A 101 2.67 1.08 -5.09
C LEU A 101 1.60 0.22 -5.78
N TYR A 102 0.65 -0.34 -5.03
CA TYR A 102 -0.47 -1.07 -5.62
C TYR A 102 -1.29 -0.17 -6.56
N LEU A 103 -1.67 1.01 -6.10
CA LEU A 103 -2.42 1.99 -6.90
C LEU A 103 -1.68 2.39 -8.17
N LEU A 104 -0.37 2.52 -8.09
CA LEU A 104 0.46 2.94 -9.22
C LEU A 104 0.69 1.82 -10.25
N PHE A 105 0.91 0.58 -9.80
CA PHE A 105 1.37 -0.50 -10.67
C PHE A 105 0.33 -1.58 -11.01
N ALA A 106 -0.68 -1.76 -10.18
CA ALA A 106 -1.54 -2.93 -10.26
C ALA A 106 -3.05 -2.66 -10.21
N ASP A 107 -3.46 -1.45 -9.94
CA ASP A 107 -4.89 -1.08 -9.88
C ASP A 107 -5.54 -0.90 -11.25
N ASN A 108 -4.75 -0.98 -12.32
CA ASN A 108 -5.18 -0.82 -13.73
C ASN A 108 -5.80 0.55 -14.06
N GLU A 109 -5.52 1.56 -13.26
CA GLU A 109 -5.92 2.93 -13.59
C GLU A 109 -4.97 3.51 -14.65
N PRO A 110 -5.47 3.90 -15.84
CA PRO A 110 -4.63 4.54 -16.84
C PRO A 110 -4.12 5.89 -16.34
N SER A 111 -2.83 6.15 -16.54
CA SER A 111 -2.17 7.40 -16.09
C SER A 111 -2.30 7.66 -14.60
N ALA A 112 -2.21 6.62 -13.78
CA ALA A 112 -2.31 6.74 -12.34
C ALA A 112 -1.25 7.66 -11.76
N GLU A 113 -1.67 8.60 -10.92
CA GLU A 113 -0.81 9.50 -10.17
C GLU A 113 -1.09 9.32 -8.67
N VAL A 114 -0.04 9.19 -7.88
CA VAL A 114 -0.15 9.01 -6.42
C VAL A 114 0.64 10.11 -5.72
N TYR A 115 -0.03 10.89 -4.90
CA TYR A 115 0.55 12.00 -4.17
C TYR A 115 0.59 11.73 -2.68
N GLY A 116 1.73 12.04 -2.06
CA GLY A 116 1.89 12.08 -0.60
C GLY A 116 1.93 13.51 -0.11
N ALA A 117 1.17 13.80 0.94
CA ALA A 117 1.18 15.10 1.60
C ALA A 117 1.35 14.93 3.11
N ALA A 118 2.08 15.84 3.73
CA ALA A 118 2.27 15.90 5.17
C ALA A 118 2.47 17.35 5.64
N ALA A 119 2.53 17.55 6.95
CA ALA A 119 2.73 18.88 7.53
C ALA A 119 4.08 19.50 7.16
N ASP A 120 5.10 18.68 6.96
CA ASP A 120 6.42 19.14 6.50
C ASP A 120 6.99 18.18 5.44
N ARG A 121 8.04 18.65 4.75
CA ARG A 121 8.69 17.91 3.65
C ARG A 121 9.35 16.62 4.11
N GLN A 122 9.95 16.59 5.30
CA GLN A 122 10.61 15.39 5.81
C GLN A 122 9.59 14.29 6.08
N GLN A 123 8.44 14.62 6.65
CA GLN A 123 7.36 13.67 6.87
C GLN A 123 6.74 13.17 5.56
N ALA A 124 6.59 14.05 4.56
CA ALA A 124 6.09 13.65 3.25
C ALA A 124 7.04 12.68 2.54
N SER A 125 8.35 12.86 2.69
CA SER A 125 9.35 11.99 2.06
C SER A 125 9.40 10.57 2.61
N ILE A 126 8.99 10.37 3.88
CA ILE A 126 9.09 9.05 4.56
C ILE A 126 8.38 7.94 3.76
N VAL A 127 7.15 8.17 3.32
CA VAL A 127 6.38 7.18 2.57
C VAL A 127 7.00 6.92 1.20
N PHE A 128 7.47 7.99 0.53
CA PHE A 128 8.17 7.88 -0.75
C PHE A 128 9.47 7.08 -0.63
N ASP A 129 10.29 7.35 0.39
CA ASP A 129 11.55 6.64 0.63
C ASP A 129 11.32 5.15 0.89
N VAL A 130 10.27 4.81 1.66
CA VAL A 130 9.88 3.42 1.89
C VAL A 130 9.41 2.76 0.60
N ALA A 131 8.58 3.43 -0.19
CA ALA A 131 8.13 2.92 -1.49
C ALA A 131 9.31 2.69 -2.46
N HIS A 132 10.25 3.63 -2.50
CA HIS A 132 11.48 3.52 -3.27
C HIS A 132 12.28 2.26 -2.89
N GLN A 133 12.51 2.05 -1.59
CA GLN A 133 13.21 0.87 -1.10
C GLN A 133 12.47 -0.44 -1.46
N MET A 134 11.14 -0.47 -1.32
CA MET A 134 10.33 -1.62 -1.73
C MET A 134 10.48 -1.95 -3.21
N VAL A 135 10.48 -0.93 -4.07
CA VAL A 135 10.72 -1.11 -5.51
C VAL A 135 12.12 -1.65 -5.78
N GLN A 136 13.16 -1.13 -5.13
CA GLN A 136 14.53 -1.63 -5.26
C GLN A 136 14.66 -3.11 -4.86
N MET A 137 13.91 -3.56 -3.87
CA MET A 137 13.89 -4.95 -3.41
C MET A 137 13.01 -5.86 -4.26
N THR A 138 12.26 -5.32 -5.22
CA THR A 138 11.32 -6.06 -6.06
C THR A 138 11.70 -5.96 -7.53
N PRO A 139 12.50 -6.91 -8.07
CA PRO A 139 13.04 -6.83 -9.42
C PRO A 139 11.99 -6.62 -10.52
N ALA A 140 10.81 -7.21 -10.36
CA ALA A 140 9.70 -7.07 -11.30
C ALA A 140 9.18 -5.62 -11.40
N LEU A 141 9.18 -4.87 -10.29
CA LEU A 141 8.81 -3.46 -10.27
C LEU A 141 9.95 -2.58 -10.76
N LEU A 142 11.18 -2.87 -10.33
CA LEU A 142 12.36 -2.11 -10.74
C LEU A 142 12.55 -2.05 -12.26
N LYS A 143 12.21 -3.12 -12.97
CA LYS A 143 12.26 -3.17 -14.43
C LYS A 143 11.20 -2.29 -15.11
N ARG A 144 10.12 -1.95 -14.41
CA ARG A 144 8.97 -1.21 -14.96
C ARG A 144 8.96 0.27 -14.64
N CYS A 145 9.84 0.73 -13.78
CA CYS A 145 9.87 2.14 -13.37
C CYS A 145 11.26 2.74 -13.45
N LYS A 146 11.28 4.05 -13.70
CA LYS A 146 12.47 4.88 -13.58
C LYS A 146 12.34 5.68 -12.30
N ILE A 147 13.28 5.50 -11.39
CA ILE A 147 13.29 6.25 -10.13
C ILE A 147 14.12 7.51 -10.36
N CYS A 148 13.47 8.67 -10.26
CA CYS A 148 14.13 9.96 -10.26
C CYS A 148 14.02 10.57 -8.87
N LEU A 149 15.16 10.78 -8.22
CA LEU A 149 15.25 11.63 -7.04
C LEU A 149 15.39 13.07 -7.55
N LEU A 150 14.26 13.77 -7.64
CA LEU A 150 14.28 15.20 -7.93
C LEU A 150 14.74 15.94 -6.67
N TYR A 151 16.01 16.29 -6.65
CA TYR A 151 16.49 17.39 -5.82
C TYR A 151 15.93 18.69 -6.41
N THR A 152 14.80 19.15 -5.93
CA THR A 152 14.43 20.54 -6.14
C THR A 152 15.39 21.38 -5.30
N SER A 153 16.31 22.07 -5.94
CA SER A 153 17.04 23.15 -5.32
C SER A 153 16.03 24.08 -4.65
N PRO A 154 16.29 24.60 -3.43
CA PRO A 154 15.43 25.60 -2.83
C PRO A 154 15.24 26.73 -3.83
N SER A 155 13.97 27.15 -4.01
CA SER A 155 13.64 28.27 -4.86
C SER A 155 14.49 29.49 -4.45
N PRO A 156 14.98 30.31 -5.39
CA PRO A 156 15.71 31.53 -5.05
C PRO A 156 14.97 32.48 -4.09
N ARG A 157 13.65 32.30 -3.93
CA ARG A 157 12.84 33.05 -2.97
C ARG A 157 12.95 32.58 -1.52
N ASP A 158 13.51 31.41 -1.26
CA ASP A 158 13.70 30.88 0.11
C ASP A 158 15.06 31.24 0.72
N ARG A 159 15.84 32.07 0.04
CA ARG A 159 17.07 32.67 0.58
C ARG A 159 16.74 34.09 1.05
N GLY A 160 16.01 34.16 2.12
CA GLY A 160 15.86 35.39 2.88
C GLY A 160 16.76 35.38 4.10
#